data_331352db76eda3753e67962f57eadd5f
#
_entry.id   331352db76eda3753e67962f57eadd5f
#
_cell.length_a   1.000
_cell.length_b   1.000
_cell.length_c   1.000
_cell.angle_alpha   90.00
_cell.angle_beta   90.00
_cell.angle_gamma   90.00
#
_symmetry.space_group_name_H-M   'P 1'
#
loop_
_entity.id
_entity.type
_entity.pdbx_description
1 polymer ?
#
loop_
_entity_poly.entity_id
_entity_poly.type
_entity_poly.pdbx_seq_one_letter_code
_entity_poly.pdbx_strand_id
1 'polypeptide(L)'
;MKPRRRKALIGAALLAAAAIAASVLATRSSDGASTVRTTSPAAVRTALITRLKANHLAYHWVVCVPTGRVFRRQAVVRCNVNFGDPHIEAYCSIIDRGRLVTNHETPSFACPADLRGWTTTIITGP
;
A
#
# COMPACT_ATOMS: atom_id res chain seq x y z
N MET A 1 -81.32 -3.94 -30.59
CA MET A 1 -81.03 -2.80 -29.70
C MET A 1 -79.57 -2.65 -29.54
N LYS A 2 -79.08 -1.45 -29.61
CA LYS A 2 -77.73 -0.93 -29.89
C LYS A 2 -76.57 -1.51 -29.09
N PRO A 3 -75.43 -1.76 -29.73
CA PRO A 3 -74.16 -2.03 -29.06
C PRO A 3 -73.50 -0.74 -28.62
N ARG A 4 -73.03 -0.68 -27.43
CA ARG A 4 -72.22 0.43 -26.97
C ARG A 4 -70.73 0.05 -27.03
N ARG A 5 -70.08 0.83 -27.79
CA ARG A 5 -68.63 0.98 -27.97
C ARG A 5 -67.89 1.03 -26.63
N ARG A 6 -66.85 0.27 -26.51
CA ARG A 6 -65.76 0.61 -25.59
C ARG A 6 -64.52 0.91 -26.40
N LYS A 7 -64.24 2.15 -26.49
CA LYS A 7 -62.98 2.69 -27.03
C LYS A 7 -61.91 2.59 -25.94
N ALA A 8 -60.84 2.03 -26.30
CA ALA A 8 -59.48 2.48 -26.18
C ALA A 8 -59.06 3.15 -24.87
N LEU A 9 -58.16 2.53 -24.21
CA LEU A 9 -57.06 3.16 -23.48
C LEU A 9 -55.81 2.30 -23.69
N ILE A 10 -55.23 2.46 -24.83
CA ILE A 10 -53.83 2.10 -25.09
C ILE A 10 -53.05 3.41 -25.11
N GLY A 11 -52.24 3.65 -24.15
CA GLY A 11 -51.41 4.83 -24.20
C GLY A 11 -50.95 5.25 -22.84
N ALA A 12 -49.97 4.62 -22.27
CA ALA A 12 -49.00 5.19 -21.32
C ALA A 12 -48.10 4.10 -20.70
N ALA A 13 -47.23 3.53 -21.49
CA ALA A 13 -46.17 2.70 -20.93
C ALA A 13 -44.93 2.67 -21.84
N LEU A 14 -44.46 3.82 -22.27
CA LEU A 14 -43.25 3.90 -23.10
C LEU A 14 -42.43 5.17 -22.80
N LEU A 15 -42.18 5.48 -21.53
CA LEU A 15 -41.28 6.59 -21.18
C LEU A 15 -40.51 6.35 -19.89
N ALA A 16 -40.12 5.11 -19.60
CA ALA A 16 -39.30 4.84 -18.41
C ALA A 16 -38.04 4.01 -18.69
N ALA A 17 -37.59 3.88 -19.93
CA ALA A 17 -36.43 3.05 -20.27
C ALA A 17 -35.21 3.82 -20.80
N ALA A 18 -35.18 5.15 -20.73
CA ALA A 18 -34.08 5.94 -21.28
C ALA A 18 -33.17 6.64 -20.26
N ALA A 19 -33.33 6.38 -18.97
CA ALA A 19 -32.56 7.08 -17.93
C ALA A 19 -31.51 6.24 -17.20
N ILE A 20 -31.26 4.99 -17.60
CA ILE A 20 -30.30 4.12 -16.87
C ILE A 20 -29.01 3.87 -17.65
N ALA A 21 -28.90 4.33 -18.87
CA ALA A 21 -27.71 4.08 -19.70
C ALA A 21 -26.59 5.15 -19.59
N ALA A 22 -26.77 6.20 -18.82
CA ALA A 22 -25.79 7.28 -18.73
C ALA A 22 -24.88 7.25 -17.51
N SER A 23 -25.03 6.30 -16.61
CA SER A 23 -24.28 6.30 -15.34
C SER A 23 -23.13 5.28 -15.26
N VAL A 24 -22.85 4.53 -16.31
CA VAL A 24 -21.82 3.46 -16.28
C VAL A 24 -20.54 3.84 -17.02
N LEU A 25 -20.48 5.01 -17.65
CA LEU A 25 -19.33 5.42 -18.46
C LEU A 25 -18.35 6.38 -17.75
N ALA A 26 -18.54 6.67 -16.47
CA ALA A 26 -17.71 7.60 -15.74
C ALA A 26 -16.64 6.96 -14.82
N THR A 27 -16.44 5.65 -14.84
CA THR A 27 -15.47 4.99 -13.95
C THR A 27 -14.44 4.13 -14.69
N ARG A 28 -14.16 4.43 -15.96
CA ARG A 28 -12.97 3.98 -16.63
C ARG A 28 -12.06 5.16 -16.94
N SER A 29 -11.70 5.88 -15.93
CA SER A 29 -10.43 6.58 -15.90
C SER A 29 -9.41 5.53 -15.45
N SER A 30 -8.94 4.74 -16.38
CA SER A 30 -7.66 4.83 -16.88
C SER A 30 -6.55 5.04 -15.90
N ASP A 31 -5.84 4.32 -15.43
CA ASP A 31 -4.54 4.82 -15.03
C ASP A 31 -3.51 3.76 -15.28
N GLY A 32 -2.99 3.79 -16.51
CA GLY A 32 -1.66 3.36 -16.83
C GLY A 32 -0.57 4.21 -16.17
N ALA A 33 -0.88 4.98 -15.15
CA ALA A 33 0.10 5.50 -14.24
C ALA A 33 0.52 4.35 -13.33
N SER A 34 1.78 3.92 -13.45
CA SER A 34 2.41 3.04 -12.46
C SER A 34 2.35 3.75 -11.11
N THR A 35 1.26 3.55 -10.39
CA THR A 35 1.12 4.07 -9.04
C THR A 35 2.20 3.40 -8.20
N VAL A 36 3.23 4.19 -7.88
CA VAL A 36 4.17 3.83 -6.82
C VAL A 36 3.31 3.61 -5.58
N ARG A 37 3.15 2.37 -5.16
CA ARG A 37 2.42 2.09 -3.93
C ARG A 37 3.18 2.75 -2.82
N THR A 38 2.58 3.77 -2.23
CA THR A 38 3.21 4.53 -1.16
C THR A 38 3.25 3.65 0.08
N THR A 39 4.37 2.98 0.29
CA THR A 39 4.64 2.33 1.57
C THR A 39 4.77 3.43 2.62
N SER A 40 3.84 3.52 3.54
CA SER A 40 3.92 4.52 4.60
C SER A 40 4.96 4.12 5.64
N PRO A 41 5.71 5.07 6.22
CA PRO A 41 6.62 4.79 7.34
C PRO A 41 5.92 4.10 8.51
N ALA A 42 4.65 4.43 8.77
CA ALA A 42 3.86 3.79 9.81
C ALA A 42 3.60 2.30 9.53
N ALA A 43 3.29 1.93 8.29
CA ALA A 43 3.10 0.54 7.91
C ALA A 43 4.40 -0.28 8.05
N VAL A 44 5.53 0.29 7.61
CA VAL A 44 6.86 -0.33 7.77
C VAL A 44 7.20 -0.50 9.24
N ARG A 45 6.99 0.54 10.07
CA ARG A 45 7.23 0.48 11.50
C ARG A 45 6.43 -0.65 12.16
N THR A 46 5.15 -0.77 11.85
CA THR A 46 4.29 -1.83 12.38
C THR A 46 4.79 -3.22 11.96
N ALA A 47 5.13 -3.41 10.70
CA ALA A 47 5.65 -4.68 10.19
C ALA A 47 7.00 -5.04 10.82
N LEU A 48 7.89 -4.05 11.01
CA LEU A 48 9.18 -4.24 11.66
C LEU A 48 9.02 -4.64 13.14
N ILE A 49 8.17 -3.94 13.87
CA ILE A 49 7.84 -4.28 15.27
C ILE A 49 7.28 -5.70 15.38
N THR A 50 6.38 -6.08 14.47
CA THR A 50 5.82 -7.44 14.44
C THR A 50 6.93 -8.48 14.24
N ARG A 51 7.90 -8.21 13.36
CA ARG A 51 9.04 -9.11 13.13
C ARG A 51 9.98 -9.18 14.32
N LEU A 52 10.28 -8.05 14.98
CA LEU A 52 11.09 -8.03 16.20
C LEU A 52 10.47 -8.89 17.28
N LYS A 53 9.16 -8.75 17.51
CA LYS A 53 8.42 -9.56 18.49
C LYS A 53 8.40 -11.05 18.13
N ALA A 54 8.19 -11.38 16.85
CA ALA A 54 8.20 -12.77 16.38
C ALA A 54 9.57 -13.44 16.57
N ASN A 55 10.65 -12.66 16.53
CA ASN A 55 12.02 -13.13 16.77
C ASN A 55 12.45 -13.02 18.24
N HIS A 56 11.53 -12.68 19.14
CA HIS A 56 11.78 -12.49 20.57
C HIS A 56 12.88 -11.45 20.88
N LEU A 57 13.02 -10.44 20.03
CA LEU A 57 14.00 -9.37 20.21
C LEU A 57 13.40 -8.24 21.05
N ALA A 58 14.03 -7.94 22.17
CA ALA A 58 13.69 -6.78 23.00
C ALA A 58 14.19 -5.50 22.32
N TYR A 59 13.39 -4.46 22.33
CA TYR A 59 13.73 -3.14 21.81
C TYR A 59 13.08 -2.05 22.66
N HIS A 60 13.66 -0.85 22.68
CA HIS A 60 13.11 0.30 23.38
C HIS A 60 12.19 1.13 22.50
N TRP A 61 12.62 1.43 21.28
CA TRP A 61 11.82 2.18 20.31
C TRP A 61 12.21 1.89 18.87
N VAL A 62 11.29 2.18 17.97
CA VAL A 62 11.47 2.11 16.52
C VAL A 62 10.95 3.41 15.91
N VAL A 63 11.80 4.09 15.15
CA VAL A 63 11.46 5.31 14.41
C VAL A 63 11.74 5.09 12.93
N CYS A 64 10.74 5.36 12.09
CA CYS A 64 10.83 5.19 10.65
C CYS A 64 10.56 6.52 9.94
N VAL A 65 11.37 6.84 8.94
CA VAL A 65 11.25 8.04 8.12
C VAL A 65 11.30 7.71 6.63
N PRO A 66 10.58 8.46 5.78
CA PRO A 66 10.67 8.28 4.34
C PRO A 66 12.04 8.72 3.83
N THR A 67 12.58 8.02 2.83
CA THR A 67 13.87 8.38 2.23
C THR A 67 13.73 9.19 0.94
N GLY A 68 12.52 9.28 0.37
CA GLY A 68 12.28 9.84 -0.97
C GLY A 68 12.75 8.95 -2.11
N ARG A 69 13.24 7.76 -1.84
CA ARG A 69 13.72 6.80 -2.85
C ARG A 69 12.71 5.68 -3.08
N VAL A 70 12.83 5.05 -4.23
CA VAL A 70 11.96 3.94 -4.66
C VAL A 70 12.82 2.74 -5.00
N PHE A 71 12.42 1.57 -4.53
CA PHE A 71 13.01 0.28 -4.86
C PHE A 71 11.90 -0.73 -5.13
N ARG A 72 11.99 -1.49 -6.21
CA ARG A 72 10.94 -2.43 -6.66
C ARG A 72 9.54 -1.82 -6.70
N ARG A 73 9.43 -0.56 -7.16
CA ARG A 73 8.19 0.24 -7.20
C ARG A 73 7.56 0.53 -5.82
N GLN A 74 8.32 0.36 -4.76
CA GLN A 74 7.91 0.67 -3.39
C GLN A 74 8.73 1.84 -2.85
N ALA A 75 8.09 2.72 -2.09
CA ALA A 75 8.81 3.76 -1.38
C ALA A 75 9.72 3.14 -0.32
N VAL A 76 10.96 3.58 -0.30
CA VAL A 76 11.96 3.12 0.67
C VAL A 76 11.84 3.93 1.95
N VAL A 77 11.77 3.23 3.05
CA VAL A 77 11.68 3.79 4.40
C VAL A 77 12.92 3.37 5.19
N ARG A 78 13.54 4.33 5.88
CA ARG A 78 14.64 4.06 6.78
C ARG A 78 14.12 4.01 8.22
N CYS A 79 14.43 2.93 8.91
CA CYS A 79 14.04 2.74 10.31
C CYS A 79 15.27 2.61 11.21
N ASN A 80 15.26 3.30 12.34
CA ASN A 80 16.20 3.08 13.42
C ASN A 80 15.52 2.27 14.52
N VAL A 81 16.17 1.25 15.01
CA VAL A 81 15.75 0.41 16.13
C VAL A 81 16.75 0.57 17.27
N ASN A 82 16.26 0.95 18.44
CA ASN A 82 17.08 0.99 19.65
C ASN A 82 16.90 -0.33 20.41
N PHE A 83 17.96 -1.09 20.51
CA PHE A 83 18.02 -2.34 21.27
C PHE A 83 18.55 -2.15 22.71
N GLY A 84 18.86 -0.92 23.10
CA GLY A 84 19.49 -0.53 24.35
C GLY A 84 20.68 0.36 24.08
N ASP A 85 20.79 1.49 24.80
CA ASP A 85 21.89 2.44 24.55
C ASP A 85 23.26 1.83 24.87
N PRO A 86 24.25 2.01 23.99
CA PRO A 86 24.26 2.82 22.77
C PRO A 86 23.86 2.05 21.50
N HIS A 87 23.19 0.92 21.60
CA HIS A 87 22.95 -0.02 20.50
C HIS A 87 21.76 0.39 19.65
N ILE A 88 21.99 1.20 18.63
CA ILE A 88 20.98 1.62 17.65
C ILE A 88 21.37 1.07 16.29
N GLU A 89 20.48 0.31 15.67
CA GLU A 89 20.65 -0.23 14.32
C GLU A 89 19.72 0.43 13.33
N ALA A 90 20.19 0.65 12.11
CA ALA A 90 19.42 1.24 11.04
C ALA A 90 19.10 0.20 9.96
N TYR A 91 17.87 0.27 9.45
CA TYR A 91 17.34 -0.64 8.44
C TYR A 91 16.73 0.13 7.29
N CYS A 92 17.03 -0.28 6.05
CA CYS A 92 16.29 0.10 4.86
C CYS A 92 15.14 -0.90 4.66
N SER A 93 13.93 -0.42 4.47
CA SER A 93 12.74 -1.27 4.44
C SER A 93 11.74 -0.85 3.38
N ILE A 94 11.09 -1.84 2.79
CA ILE A 94 9.91 -1.68 1.93
C ILE A 94 8.84 -2.69 2.32
N ILE A 95 7.61 -2.46 1.90
CA ILE A 95 6.58 -3.49 1.88
C ILE A 95 6.40 -3.94 0.44
N ASP A 96 6.87 -5.10 0.11
CA ASP A 96 6.71 -5.71 -1.22
C ASP A 96 5.67 -6.82 -1.15
N ARG A 97 4.58 -6.67 -1.90
CA ARG A 97 3.46 -7.64 -1.92
C ARG A 97 2.94 -8.00 -0.53
N GLY A 98 2.82 -6.98 0.34
CA GLY A 98 2.35 -7.17 1.72
C GLY A 98 3.38 -7.77 2.69
N ARG A 99 4.61 -7.97 2.25
CA ARG A 99 5.69 -8.53 3.08
C ARG A 99 6.77 -7.49 3.36
N LEU A 100 7.22 -7.44 4.59
CA LEU A 100 8.37 -6.61 4.96
C LEU A 100 9.65 -7.20 4.33
N VAL A 101 10.31 -6.39 3.51
CA VAL A 101 11.65 -6.63 3.00
C VAL A 101 12.55 -5.58 3.63
N THR A 102 13.53 -6.01 4.39
CA THR A 102 14.41 -5.10 5.15
C THR A 102 15.86 -5.50 4.99
N ASN A 103 16.74 -4.50 5.01
CA ASN A 103 18.18 -4.69 4.97
C ASN A 103 18.84 -3.82 6.02
N HIS A 104 19.74 -4.42 6.79
CA HIS A 104 20.50 -3.74 7.82
C HIS A 104 21.56 -2.81 7.19
N GLU A 105 21.69 -1.59 7.68
CA GLU A 105 22.79 -0.73 7.31
C GLU A 105 24.10 -1.24 7.90
N THR A 106 25.10 -1.32 7.04
CA THR A 106 26.47 -1.72 7.38
C THR A 106 27.45 -0.73 6.75
N PRO A 107 28.74 -0.77 7.05
CA PRO A 107 29.74 0.04 6.35
C PRO A 107 29.75 -0.17 4.83
N SER A 108 29.28 -1.31 4.35
CA SER A 108 29.18 -1.67 2.92
C SER A 108 27.79 -1.47 2.31
N PHE A 109 26.80 -1.09 3.11
CA PHE A 109 25.43 -0.84 2.66
C PHE A 109 24.82 0.30 3.44
N ALA A 110 24.70 1.46 2.82
CA ALA A 110 24.05 2.65 3.39
C ALA A 110 22.67 2.89 2.75
N CYS A 111 21.66 3.13 3.58
CA CYS A 111 20.32 3.48 3.16
C CYS A 111 20.19 5.00 2.97
N PRO A 112 19.67 5.48 1.86
CA PRO A 112 19.17 4.77 0.66
C PRO A 112 20.19 4.72 -0.48
N ALA A 113 21.46 4.97 -0.23
CA ALA A 113 22.48 5.14 -1.28
C ALA A 113 22.75 3.85 -2.06
N ASP A 114 22.82 2.73 -1.37
CA ASP A 114 23.28 1.45 -1.91
C ASP A 114 22.15 0.45 -2.22
N LEU A 115 21.06 0.93 -2.84
CA LEU A 115 19.90 0.07 -3.14
C LEU A 115 20.22 -1.12 -4.05
N ARG A 116 21.32 -1.07 -4.82
CA ARG A 116 21.75 -2.19 -5.67
C ARG A 116 22.23 -3.41 -4.88
N GLY A 117 22.79 -3.17 -3.68
CA GLY A 117 23.25 -4.21 -2.76
C GLY A 117 22.14 -4.77 -1.86
N TRP A 118 20.87 -4.50 -2.19
CA TRP A 118 19.74 -4.90 -1.35
C TRP A 118 19.60 -6.41 -1.29
N THR A 119 19.84 -6.95 -0.15
CA THR A 119 19.58 -8.36 0.18
C THR A 119 18.51 -8.43 1.26
N THR A 120 17.76 -9.52 1.31
CA THR A 120 16.83 -9.72 2.42
C THR A 120 17.62 -10.09 3.67
N THR A 121 17.55 -9.23 4.69
CA THR A 121 18.25 -9.45 5.96
C THR A 121 17.29 -10.05 6.98
N ILE A 122 17.77 -11.06 7.69
CA ILE A 122 17.13 -11.52 8.92
C ILE A 122 17.53 -10.53 10.01
N ILE A 123 16.57 -10.00 10.73
CA ILE A 123 16.84 -9.15 11.89
C ILE A 123 17.26 -10.07 13.01
N THR A 124 18.50 -9.98 13.40
CA THR A 124 19.08 -10.85 14.45
C THR A 124 19.14 -10.15 15.80
N GLY A 125 19.10 -8.80 15.81
CA GLY A 125 19.38 -8.02 17.03
C GLY A 125 20.85 -8.11 17.46
N PRO A 126 21.19 -7.43 18.52
CA PRO A 126 22.53 -7.52 19.11
C PRO A 126 22.74 -8.86 19.81
#